data_4a34de50f2fb7d83a11211257595e427
#
_entry.id   4a34de50f2fb7d83a11211257595e427
#
_cell.length_a   1.000
_cell.length_b   1.000
_cell.length_c   1.000
_cell.angle_alpha   90.00
_cell.angle_beta   90.00
_cell.angle_gamma   90.00
#
_symmetry.space_group_name_H-M   'P 1'
#
loop_
_entity.id
_entity.type
_entity.pdbx_description
1 polymer ?
#
loop_
_entity_poly.entity_id
_entity_poly.type
_entity_poly.pdbx_seq_one_letter_code
_entity_poly.pdbx_strand_id
1 'polypeptide(L)'
;PDGTRYEATNPRTLAWVHVTEAQSFLAGYIRHVRPAMPLAEQDEYYRQFAVIARALGADPVPETRAEADRIFRMLRHDLATSPQAREVAQLVLSQRPEGTPLAVQTMITADAVAMLPAWARAMLQLQRPMLTALPARAATWGMGRTLRWAFRQNAPRT
;
A
#
# COMPACT_ATOMS: atom_id res chain seq x y z
N PRO A 1 3.37 -21.96 17.22
CA PRO A 1 1.99 -22.02 16.75
C PRO A 1 1.10 -22.29 17.96
N ASP A 2 0.16 -21.37 18.23
CA ASP A 2 -0.78 -21.46 19.36
C ASP A 2 -1.98 -22.39 19.08
N GLY A 3 -1.97 -23.10 17.94
CA GLY A 3 -3.05 -23.98 17.50
C GLY A 3 -4.28 -23.28 16.94
N THR A 4 -4.26 -21.95 16.82
CA THR A 4 -5.36 -21.20 16.23
C THR A 4 -5.49 -21.55 14.75
N ARG A 5 -6.70 -21.98 14.36
CA ARG A 5 -6.99 -22.32 12.97
C ARG A 5 -7.02 -21.04 12.12
N TYR A 6 -6.19 -20.97 11.10
CA TYR A 6 -6.20 -19.87 10.11
C TYR A 6 -7.38 -20.07 9.14
N GLU A 7 -8.18 -19.02 8.98
CA GLU A 7 -9.24 -18.97 7.98
C GLU A 7 -9.02 -17.74 7.09
N ALA A 8 -8.73 -17.98 5.80
CA ALA A 8 -8.52 -16.90 4.82
C ALA A 8 -9.79 -16.06 4.58
N THR A 9 -10.96 -16.62 4.89
CA THR A 9 -12.28 -15.99 4.75
C THR A 9 -12.77 -15.28 6.00
N ASN A 10 -11.94 -15.18 7.05
CA ASN A 10 -12.32 -14.46 8.26
C ASN A 10 -12.58 -12.98 7.95
N PRO A 11 -13.80 -12.43 8.21
CA PRO A 11 -14.17 -11.08 7.81
C PRO A 11 -13.23 -9.99 8.35
N ARG A 12 -12.74 -10.17 9.58
CA ARG A 12 -11.81 -9.22 10.22
C ARG A 12 -10.42 -9.23 9.57
N THR A 13 -9.93 -10.41 9.16
CA THR A 13 -8.68 -10.54 8.40
C THR A 13 -8.82 -9.91 7.02
N LEU A 14 -9.94 -10.17 6.34
CA LEU A 14 -10.25 -9.54 5.06
C LEU A 14 -10.36 -8.01 5.18
N ALA A 15 -10.97 -7.50 6.26
CA ALA A 15 -11.02 -6.06 6.53
C ALA A 15 -9.62 -5.46 6.71
N TRP A 16 -8.71 -6.15 7.41
CA TRP A 16 -7.33 -5.71 7.54
C TRP A 16 -6.62 -5.63 6.20
N VAL A 17 -6.68 -6.69 5.40
CA VAL A 17 -6.07 -6.72 4.06
C VAL A 17 -6.62 -5.58 3.21
N HIS A 18 -7.94 -5.45 3.13
CA HIS A 18 -8.60 -4.42 2.35
C HIS A 18 -8.19 -3.00 2.76
N VAL A 19 -8.24 -2.68 4.05
CA VAL A 19 -7.93 -1.31 4.51
C VAL A 19 -6.47 -0.95 4.30
N THR A 20 -5.56 -1.90 4.49
CA THR A 20 -4.12 -1.66 4.26
C THR A 20 -3.79 -1.52 2.78
N GLU A 21 -4.43 -2.30 1.92
CA GLU A 21 -4.31 -2.20 0.47
C GLU A 21 -4.84 -0.86 -0.03
N ALA A 22 -6.08 -0.51 0.32
CA ALA A 22 -6.71 0.74 -0.07
C ALA A 22 -5.90 1.97 0.36
N GLN A 23 -5.43 2.00 1.61
CA GLN A 23 -4.58 3.08 2.10
C GLN A 23 -3.25 3.17 1.38
N SER A 24 -2.61 2.03 1.11
CA SER A 24 -1.31 1.98 0.43
C SER A 24 -1.41 2.46 -1.01
N PHE A 25 -2.42 2.03 -1.74
CA PHE A 25 -2.65 2.47 -3.13
C PHE A 25 -2.97 3.95 -3.20
N LEU A 26 -3.87 4.44 -2.35
CA LEU A 26 -4.23 5.85 -2.32
C LEU A 26 -3.02 6.73 -1.92
N ALA A 27 -2.26 6.32 -0.92
CA ALA A 27 -1.05 7.03 -0.50
C ALA A 27 -0.01 7.09 -1.61
N GLY A 28 0.22 5.98 -2.32
CA GLY A 28 1.10 5.92 -3.48
C GLY A 28 0.63 6.81 -4.61
N TYR A 29 -0.66 6.80 -4.92
CA TYR A 29 -1.25 7.66 -5.94
C TYR A 29 -1.12 9.15 -5.59
N ILE A 30 -1.45 9.54 -4.37
CA ILE A 30 -1.30 10.92 -3.89
C ILE A 30 0.18 11.34 -3.97
N ARG A 31 1.08 10.48 -3.47
CA ARG A 31 2.51 10.80 -3.42
C ARG A 31 3.13 11.02 -4.80
N HIS A 32 2.80 10.20 -5.79
CA HIS A 32 3.51 10.14 -7.07
C HIS A 32 2.73 10.71 -8.24
N VAL A 33 1.40 10.72 -8.16
CA VAL A 33 0.55 11.08 -9.30
C VAL A 33 -0.20 12.38 -9.06
N ARG A 34 -0.90 12.49 -7.94
CA ARG A 34 -1.78 13.64 -7.68
C ARG A 34 -1.67 14.16 -6.25
N PRO A 35 -0.60 14.91 -5.91
CA PRO A 35 -0.35 15.40 -4.55
C PRO A 35 -1.47 16.26 -3.95
N ALA A 36 -2.26 16.93 -4.78
CA ALA A 36 -3.36 17.80 -4.36
C ALA A 36 -4.75 17.16 -4.60
N MET A 37 -4.87 15.80 -4.44
CA MET A 37 -6.16 15.12 -4.56
C MET A 37 -7.12 15.59 -3.46
N PRO A 38 -8.32 16.16 -3.82
CA PRO A 38 -9.30 16.61 -2.85
C PRO A 38 -9.80 15.50 -1.94
N LEU A 39 -10.14 15.83 -0.68
CA LEU A 39 -10.66 14.85 0.29
C LEU A 39 -11.93 14.14 -0.20
N ALA A 40 -12.82 14.88 -0.87
CA ALA A 40 -14.03 14.30 -1.42
C ALA A 40 -13.75 13.20 -2.47
N GLU A 41 -12.70 13.36 -3.27
CA GLU A 41 -12.30 12.33 -4.24
C GLU A 41 -11.59 11.15 -3.55
N GLN A 42 -10.88 11.39 -2.44
CA GLN A 42 -10.33 10.32 -1.62
C GLN A 42 -11.45 9.47 -0.99
N ASP A 43 -12.53 10.11 -0.50
CA ASP A 43 -13.69 9.41 0.03
C ASP A 43 -14.44 8.65 -1.06
N GLU A 44 -14.54 9.23 -2.27
CA GLU A 44 -15.11 8.50 -3.42
C GLU A 44 -14.32 7.25 -3.78
N TYR A 45 -12.99 7.33 -3.74
CA TYR A 45 -12.13 6.14 -3.92
C TYR A 45 -12.48 5.04 -2.92
N TYR A 46 -12.66 5.37 -1.63
CA TYR A 46 -13.04 4.37 -0.62
C TYR A 46 -14.42 3.78 -0.87
N ARG A 47 -15.42 4.59 -1.26
CA ARG A 47 -16.76 4.09 -1.59
C ARG A 47 -16.73 3.08 -2.75
N GLN A 48 -15.97 3.38 -3.79
CA GLN A 48 -15.82 2.47 -4.93
C GLN A 48 -15.07 1.18 -4.53
N PHE A 49 -14.01 1.31 -3.75
CA PHE A 49 -13.20 0.18 -3.30
C PHE A 49 -13.95 -0.72 -2.31
N ALA A 50 -14.89 -0.15 -1.53
CA ALA A 50 -15.74 -0.87 -0.58
C ALA A 50 -16.63 -1.93 -1.25
N VAL A 51 -16.99 -1.76 -2.52
CA VAL A 51 -17.79 -2.75 -3.27
C VAL A 51 -17.05 -4.09 -3.34
N ILE A 52 -15.76 -4.07 -3.62
CA ILE A 52 -14.92 -5.27 -3.68
C ILE A 52 -14.80 -5.92 -2.30
N ALA A 53 -14.55 -5.13 -1.26
CA ALA A 53 -14.40 -5.63 0.10
C ALA A 53 -15.65 -6.36 0.60
N ARG A 54 -16.83 -5.77 0.36
CA ARG A 54 -18.10 -6.38 0.72
C ARG A 54 -18.37 -7.67 -0.04
N ALA A 55 -18.05 -7.69 -1.34
CA ALA A 55 -18.19 -8.89 -2.15
C ALA A 55 -17.30 -10.04 -1.67
N LEU A 56 -16.14 -9.73 -1.06
CA LEU A 56 -15.23 -10.70 -0.45
C LEU A 56 -15.63 -11.09 0.98
N GLY A 57 -16.61 -10.41 1.59
CA GLY A 57 -17.05 -10.68 2.97
C GLY A 57 -16.22 -9.98 4.04
N ALA A 58 -15.48 -8.92 3.71
CA ALA A 58 -14.77 -8.12 4.71
C ALA A 58 -15.75 -7.38 5.64
N ASP A 59 -15.43 -7.29 6.92
CA ASP A 59 -16.16 -6.51 7.92
C ASP A 59 -15.21 -6.13 9.07
N PRO A 60 -15.11 -4.83 9.42
CA PRO A 60 -15.76 -3.65 8.84
C PRO A 60 -15.16 -3.19 7.51
N VAL A 61 -15.94 -2.46 6.69
CA VAL A 61 -15.51 -1.89 5.40
C VAL A 61 -15.63 -0.37 5.44
N PRO A 62 -14.54 0.39 5.18
CA PRO A 62 -14.60 1.84 5.15
C PRO A 62 -15.18 2.38 3.84
N GLU A 63 -15.94 3.49 3.92
CA GLU A 63 -16.41 4.28 2.78
C GLU A 63 -15.80 5.67 2.71
N THR A 64 -15.04 6.04 3.75
CA THR A 64 -14.33 7.32 3.81
C THR A 64 -12.90 7.11 4.29
N ARG A 65 -12.04 8.08 4.00
CA ARG A 65 -10.68 8.11 4.54
C ARG A 65 -10.67 8.09 6.07
N ALA A 66 -11.56 8.85 6.71
CA ALA A 66 -11.62 8.91 8.17
C ALA A 66 -12.01 7.55 8.79
N GLU A 67 -12.92 6.82 8.15
CA GLU A 67 -13.28 5.45 8.56
C GLU A 67 -12.13 4.48 8.34
N ALA A 68 -11.45 4.56 7.20
CA ALA A 68 -10.27 3.73 6.93
C ALA A 68 -9.19 3.94 7.99
N ASP A 69 -8.89 5.19 8.36
CA ASP A 69 -7.93 5.51 9.42
C ASP A 69 -8.37 4.96 10.79
N ARG A 70 -9.66 5.00 11.10
CA ARG A 70 -10.20 4.45 12.35
C ARG A 70 -10.10 2.93 12.39
N ILE A 71 -10.53 2.24 11.32
CA ILE A 71 -10.47 0.78 11.19
C ILE A 71 -9.02 0.30 11.23
N PHE A 72 -8.13 0.97 10.51
CA PHE A 72 -6.70 0.66 10.52
C PHE A 72 -6.11 0.73 11.94
N ARG A 73 -6.41 1.79 12.70
CA ARG A 73 -5.94 1.90 14.09
C ARG A 73 -6.50 0.81 14.98
N MET A 74 -7.78 0.46 14.82
CA MET A 74 -8.44 -0.59 15.59
C MET A 74 -7.81 -1.96 15.31
N LEU A 75 -7.67 -2.34 14.05
CA LEU A 75 -7.19 -3.66 13.65
C LEU A 75 -5.67 -3.83 13.87
N ARG A 76 -4.92 -2.73 13.86
CA ARG A 76 -3.46 -2.77 14.10
C ARG A 76 -3.09 -3.42 15.43
N HIS A 77 -3.95 -3.34 16.44
CA HIS A 77 -3.67 -3.92 17.75
C HIS A 77 -3.66 -5.46 17.74
N ASP A 78 -4.25 -6.08 16.73
CA ASP A 78 -4.29 -7.53 16.58
C ASP A 78 -3.02 -8.07 15.87
N LEU A 79 -2.13 -7.19 15.41
CA LEU A 79 -0.96 -7.61 14.65
C LEU A 79 0.12 -8.17 15.56
N ALA A 80 0.61 -9.32 15.18
CA ALA A 80 1.83 -9.91 15.71
C ALA A 80 2.84 -10.13 14.57
N THR A 81 4.11 -10.14 14.90
CA THR A 81 5.17 -10.49 13.95
C THR A 81 5.80 -11.83 14.31
N SER A 82 6.20 -12.58 13.30
CA SER A 82 6.92 -13.84 13.44
C SER A 82 8.19 -13.81 12.57
N PRO A 83 9.14 -14.74 12.79
CA PRO A 83 10.28 -14.91 11.89
C PRO A 83 9.83 -15.13 10.43
N GLN A 84 8.80 -15.94 10.23
CA GLN A 84 8.23 -16.23 8.91
C GLN A 84 7.65 -14.97 8.24
N ALA A 85 6.94 -14.10 9.00
CA ALA A 85 6.41 -12.85 8.45
C ALA A 85 7.54 -11.92 7.97
N ARG A 86 8.66 -11.88 8.68
CA ARG A 86 9.85 -11.10 8.28
C ARG A 86 10.52 -11.67 7.04
N GLU A 87 10.64 -12.99 6.98
CA GLU A 87 11.20 -13.68 5.80
C GLU A 87 10.35 -13.42 4.56
N VAL A 88 9.03 -13.54 4.65
CA VAL A 88 8.10 -13.23 3.56
C VAL A 88 8.23 -11.75 3.14
N ALA A 89 8.33 -10.82 4.09
CA ALA A 89 8.53 -9.41 3.77
C ALA A 89 9.83 -9.17 3.00
N GLN A 90 10.93 -9.81 3.39
CA GLN A 90 12.21 -9.74 2.67
C GLN A 90 12.12 -10.37 1.28
N LEU A 91 11.44 -11.53 1.16
CA LEU A 91 11.21 -12.17 -0.12
C LEU A 91 10.44 -11.25 -1.08
N VAL A 92 9.33 -10.64 -0.63
CA VAL A 92 8.54 -9.70 -1.44
C VAL A 92 9.39 -8.51 -1.88
N LEU A 93 10.19 -7.93 -0.99
CA LEU A 93 11.05 -6.80 -1.32
C LEU A 93 12.21 -7.16 -2.27
N SER A 94 12.61 -8.44 -2.33
CA SER A 94 13.64 -8.94 -3.25
C SER A 94 13.10 -9.30 -4.63
N GLN A 95 11.79 -9.42 -4.81
CA GLN A 95 11.15 -9.75 -6.07
C GLN A 95 11.48 -8.69 -7.13
N ARG A 96 11.97 -9.15 -8.28
CA ARG A 96 12.27 -8.27 -9.41
C ARG A 96 11.64 -8.84 -10.68
N PRO A 97 10.67 -8.14 -11.29
CA PRO A 97 10.11 -8.53 -12.57
C PRO A 97 11.19 -8.62 -13.66
N GLU A 98 11.04 -9.56 -14.58
CA GLU A 98 11.96 -9.69 -15.73
C GLU A 98 12.06 -8.37 -16.49
N GLY A 99 13.27 -8.04 -16.95
CA GLY A 99 13.53 -6.81 -17.70
C GLY A 99 13.64 -5.54 -16.84
N THR A 100 13.35 -5.60 -15.52
CA THR A 100 13.48 -4.43 -14.65
C THR A 100 14.96 -4.20 -14.27
N PRO A 101 15.57 -3.04 -14.58
CA PRO A 101 16.94 -2.74 -14.13
C PRO A 101 17.03 -2.75 -12.60
N LEU A 102 18.15 -3.27 -12.07
CA LEU A 102 18.36 -3.37 -10.61
C LEU A 102 18.23 -2.00 -9.92
N ALA A 103 18.74 -0.95 -10.52
CA ALA A 103 18.63 0.41 -9.96
C ALA A 103 17.17 0.86 -9.80
N VAL A 104 16.32 0.56 -10.78
CA VAL A 104 14.88 0.88 -10.73
C VAL A 104 14.20 0.08 -9.63
N GLN A 105 14.47 -1.23 -9.55
CA GLN A 105 13.94 -2.08 -8.48
C GLN A 105 14.35 -1.56 -7.10
N THR A 106 15.62 -1.27 -6.89
CA THR A 106 16.14 -0.73 -5.62
C THR A 106 15.43 0.57 -5.23
N MET A 107 15.19 1.46 -6.19
CA MET A 107 14.47 2.72 -5.94
C MET A 107 13.01 2.50 -5.55
N ILE A 108 12.30 1.61 -6.25
CA ILE A 108 10.90 1.27 -5.96
C ILE A 108 10.80 0.66 -4.56
N THR A 109 11.67 -0.30 -4.24
CA THR A 109 11.72 -0.97 -2.94
C THR A 109 12.04 0.02 -1.82
N ALA A 110 13.02 0.91 -2.02
CA ALA A 110 13.37 1.93 -1.04
C ALA A 110 12.20 2.90 -0.77
N ASP A 111 11.48 3.31 -1.81
CA ASP A 111 10.33 4.19 -1.65
C ASP A 111 9.15 3.48 -0.98
N ALA A 112 8.88 2.23 -1.33
CA ALA A 112 7.87 1.41 -0.67
C ALA A 112 8.16 1.26 0.84
N VAL A 113 9.41 0.94 1.22
CA VAL A 113 9.82 0.87 2.63
C VAL A 113 9.71 2.24 3.32
N ALA A 114 10.05 3.33 2.62
CA ALA A 114 9.93 4.69 3.17
C ALA A 114 8.48 5.11 3.42
N MET A 115 7.53 4.56 2.66
CA MET A 115 6.08 4.81 2.83
C MET A 115 5.48 4.04 4.01
N LEU A 116 6.10 2.94 4.45
CA LEU A 116 5.61 2.20 5.61
C LEU A 116 5.65 3.05 6.89
N PRO A 117 4.63 2.93 7.76
CA PRO A 117 4.68 3.53 9.10
C PRO A 117 5.89 3.03 9.91
N ALA A 118 6.40 3.87 10.81
CA ALA A 118 7.59 3.52 11.61
C ALA A 118 7.42 2.21 12.41
N TRP A 119 6.24 2.01 12.98
CA TRP A 119 5.91 0.79 13.72
C TRP A 119 5.94 -0.47 12.84
N ALA A 120 5.44 -0.39 11.59
CA ALA A 120 5.44 -1.52 10.66
C ALA A 120 6.87 -1.89 10.23
N ARG A 121 7.72 -0.87 9.97
CA ARG A 121 9.15 -1.11 9.74
C ARG A 121 9.84 -1.77 10.93
N ALA A 122 9.53 -1.32 12.15
CA ALA A 122 10.10 -1.91 13.37
C ALA A 122 9.66 -3.38 13.53
N MET A 123 8.38 -3.69 13.33
CA MET A 123 7.85 -5.06 13.39
C MET A 123 8.53 -5.98 12.38
N LEU A 124 8.74 -5.52 11.16
CA LEU A 124 9.36 -6.28 10.07
C LEU A 124 10.88 -6.18 10.06
N GLN A 125 11.50 -5.44 11.00
CA GLN A 125 12.94 -5.18 11.08
C GLN A 125 13.52 -4.56 9.79
N LEU A 126 12.72 -3.73 9.11
CA LEU A 126 13.13 -3.04 7.91
C LEU A 126 13.80 -1.71 8.25
N GLN A 127 15.05 -1.53 7.81
CA GLN A 127 15.77 -0.28 8.01
C GLN A 127 15.23 0.81 7.07
N ARG A 128 15.18 2.04 7.56
CA ARG A 128 14.86 3.18 6.71
C ARG A 128 16.02 3.40 5.74
N PRO A 129 15.80 3.47 4.42
CA PRO A 129 16.85 3.76 3.47
C PRO A 129 17.46 5.14 3.75
N MET A 130 18.71 5.20 4.19
CA MET A 130 19.31 6.43 4.74
C MET A 130 19.73 7.47 3.70
N LEU A 131 20.02 7.08 2.47
CA LEU A 131 20.66 7.98 1.46
C LEU A 131 20.02 7.98 0.08
N THR A 132 19.04 7.12 -0.19
CA THR A 132 18.39 7.02 -1.49
C THR A 132 17.10 7.85 -1.62
N ALA A 133 16.70 8.54 -0.54
CA ALA A 133 15.40 9.24 -0.50
C ALA A 133 15.33 10.44 -1.47
N LEU A 134 16.43 11.16 -1.71
CA LEU A 134 16.43 12.33 -2.61
C LEU A 134 16.43 11.93 -4.09
N PRO A 135 17.34 11.10 -4.60
CA PRO A 135 17.31 10.68 -5.99
C PRO A 135 16.12 9.74 -6.29
N ALA A 136 15.70 8.89 -5.34
CA ALA A 136 14.53 8.03 -5.50
C ALA A 136 13.24 8.86 -5.63
N ARG A 137 13.05 9.91 -4.82
CA ARG A 137 11.91 10.82 -4.93
C ARG A 137 11.90 11.57 -6.27
N ALA A 138 13.05 11.99 -6.77
CA ALA A 138 13.15 12.68 -8.07
C ALA A 138 12.84 11.72 -9.24
N ALA A 139 13.30 10.47 -9.17
CA ALA A 139 13.07 9.48 -10.22
C ALA A 139 11.65 8.92 -10.20
N THR A 140 11.05 8.67 -9.03
CA THR A 140 9.63 8.29 -8.92
C THR A 140 8.72 9.44 -9.33
N TRP A 141 9.11 10.69 -9.07
CA TRP A 141 8.40 11.87 -9.58
C TRP A 141 8.49 11.98 -11.11
N GLY A 142 9.65 11.69 -11.70
CA GLY A 142 9.84 11.55 -13.14
C GLY A 142 8.97 10.45 -13.76
N MET A 143 8.96 9.26 -13.15
CA MET A 143 8.13 8.13 -13.57
C MET A 143 6.63 8.43 -13.44
N GLY A 144 6.21 9.10 -12.35
CA GLY A 144 4.83 9.58 -12.19
C GLY A 144 4.42 10.58 -13.28
N ARG A 145 5.34 11.43 -13.76
CA ARG A 145 5.09 12.33 -14.91
C ARG A 145 4.93 11.56 -16.21
N THR A 146 5.75 10.55 -16.45
CA THR A 146 5.68 9.69 -17.65
C THR A 146 4.38 8.89 -17.68
N LEU A 147 3.98 8.32 -16.55
CA LEU A 147 2.70 7.61 -16.42
C LEU A 147 1.52 8.56 -16.64
N ARG A 148 1.52 9.76 -16.04
CA ARG A 148 0.48 10.78 -16.28
C ARG A 148 0.39 11.19 -17.74
N TRP A 149 1.51 11.34 -18.42
CA TRP A 149 1.55 11.63 -19.84
C TRP A 149 0.95 10.50 -20.68
N ALA A 150 1.33 9.23 -20.40
CA ALA A 150 0.81 8.05 -21.08
C ALA A 150 -0.69 7.86 -20.87
N PHE A 151 -1.19 8.05 -19.64
CA PHE A 151 -2.63 7.96 -19.35
C PHE A 151 -3.44 9.09 -19.98
N ARG A 152 -2.88 10.30 -20.12
CA ARG A 152 -3.56 11.39 -20.83
C ARG A 152 -3.72 11.14 -22.33
N GLN A 153 -2.78 10.43 -22.93
CA GLN A 153 -2.84 10.09 -24.36
C GLN A 153 -3.89 8.99 -24.66
N ASN A 154 -4.16 8.12 -23.68
CA ASN A 154 -5.11 7.02 -23.82
C ASN A 154 -6.51 7.32 -23.23
N ALA A 155 -6.77 8.55 -22.79
CA ALA A 155 -8.12 8.94 -22.40
C ALA A 155 -9.04 8.94 -23.62
N PRO A 156 -10.21 8.27 -23.57
CA PRO A 156 -11.16 8.28 -24.67
C PRO A 156 -11.58 9.74 -24.94
N ARG A 157 -11.44 10.16 -26.19
CA ARG A 157 -11.96 11.45 -26.65
C ARG A 157 -13.49 11.31 -26.69
N THR A 158 -14.16 11.93 -25.72
CA THR A 158 -15.62 12.16 -25.76
C THR A 158 -15.95 13.21 -26.78
#